data_f73220fb4128eba9b16c39707aa7a5b6
#
_entry.id   f73220fb4128eba9b16c39707aa7a5b6
#
_cell.length_a   1.000
_cell.length_b   1.000
_cell.length_c   1.000
_cell.angle_alpha   90.00
_cell.angle_beta   90.00
_cell.angle_gamma   90.00
#
_symmetry.space_group_name_H-M   'P 1'
#
loop_
_entity.id
_entity.type
_entity.pdbx_description
1 polymer ?
#
loop_
_entity_poly.entity_id
_entity_poly.type
_entity_poly.pdbx_seq_one_letter_code
_entity_poly.pdbx_strand_id
1 'polypeptide(L)'
;METIPIAGAEIYYERNFLPAAEATSLFNILLTKCVWQRHRSSFKYAVPRDEAYYGDPGTNYTYSRREYKPLTWIPELLSLRTRVEGATPTIAYSNLGLKPRGYNAVLCNLYRNGNDSVGLHADAEPEMGPVIASVSLGAERLFRIKGKTGAVAFAERLPHGSLFIMAGNTQKNFKHEVPKEPDVALPRINLTFRHIEHQGIPTDKFGDF
;
A
#
# COMPACT_ATOMS: atom_id res chain seq x y z
N MET A 1 14.25 0.18 11.39
CA MET A 1 13.88 0.43 9.98
C MET A 1 15.13 0.80 9.20
N GLU A 2 15.40 0.14 8.09
CA GLU A 2 16.52 0.38 7.19
C GLU A 2 16.11 1.23 5.99
N THR A 3 17.06 1.95 5.38
CA THR A 3 16.85 2.65 4.10
C THR A 3 17.41 1.79 2.99
N ILE A 4 16.64 1.56 1.92
CA ILE A 4 17.09 0.81 0.75
C ILE A 4 17.78 1.79 -0.22
N PRO A 5 19.10 1.64 -0.51
CA PRO A 5 19.86 2.60 -1.29
C PRO A 5 19.61 2.41 -2.80
N ILE A 6 18.62 3.09 -3.34
CA ILE A 6 18.31 3.13 -4.77
C ILE A 6 18.35 4.58 -5.23
N ALA A 7 19.25 4.90 -6.16
CA ALA A 7 19.35 6.25 -6.69
C ALA A 7 18.04 6.73 -7.33
N GLY A 8 17.50 7.85 -6.85
CA GLY A 8 16.24 8.42 -7.33
C GLY A 8 14.99 7.81 -6.71
N ALA A 9 15.12 6.90 -5.74
CA ALA A 9 14.03 6.42 -4.89
C ALA A 9 14.31 6.79 -3.42
N GLU A 10 13.25 6.85 -2.63
CA GLU A 10 13.30 6.99 -1.19
C GLU A 10 12.46 5.88 -0.57
N ILE A 11 13.13 4.89 0.02
CA ILE A 11 12.49 3.65 0.48
C ILE A 11 12.99 3.32 1.89
N TYR A 12 12.03 3.02 2.77
CA TYR A 12 12.28 2.59 4.13
C TYR A 12 11.66 1.21 4.34
N TYR A 13 12.38 0.32 5.01
CA TYR A 13 11.97 -1.06 5.17
C TYR A 13 12.18 -1.56 6.59
N GLU A 14 11.16 -2.21 7.16
CA GLU A 14 11.22 -2.87 8.46
C GLU A 14 10.68 -4.30 8.32
N ARG A 15 11.59 -5.28 8.35
CA ARG A 15 11.26 -6.69 8.11
C ARG A 15 10.38 -7.28 9.20
N ASN A 16 10.59 -6.87 10.45
CA ASN A 16 9.94 -7.36 11.65
C ASN A 16 9.08 -6.28 12.31
N PHE A 17 8.32 -5.53 11.51
CA PHE A 17 7.47 -4.44 12.00
C PHE A 17 6.38 -4.94 12.96
N LEU A 18 5.74 -6.06 12.64
CA LEU A 18 4.81 -6.75 13.51
C LEU A 18 5.44 -8.06 14.02
N PRO A 19 5.37 -8.35 15.33
CA PRO A 19 5.69 -9.67 15.84
C PRO A 19 4.87 -10.76 15.13
N ALA A 20 5.46 -11.92 14.87
CA ALA A 20 4.83 -12.98 14.07
C ALA A 20 3.44 -13.42 14.59
N ALA A 21 3.28 -13.54 15.90
CA ALA A 21 1.99 -13.90 16.51
C ALA A 21 0.90 -12.84 16.28
N GLU A 22 1.27 -11.56 16.39
CA GLU A 22 0.37 -10.44 16.13
C GLU A 22 0.01 -10.36 14.64
N ALA A 23 1.00 -10.49 13.77
CA ALA A 23 0.79 -10.49 12.33
C ALA A 23 -0.13 -11.65 11.88
N THR A 24 0.02 -12.84 12.48
CA THR A 24 -0.84 -14.01 12.22
C THR A 24 -2.27 -13.76 12.72
N SER A 25 -2.43 -13.22 13.91
CA SER A 25 -3.76 -12.87 14.45
C SER A 25 -4.45 -11.85 13.54
N LEU A 26 -3.75 -10.79 13.17
CA LEU A 26 -4.28 -9.75 12.28
C LEU A 26 -4.64 -10.31 10.90
N PHE A 27 -3.78 -11.15 10.31
CA PHE A 27 -4.06 -11.81 9.04
C PHE A 27 -5.38 -12.58 9.08
N ASN A 28 -5.58 -13.43 10.11
CA ASN A 28 -6.79 -14.25 10.25
C ASN A 28 -8.05 -13.39 10.44
N ILE A 29 -7.94 -12.31 11.23
CA ILE A 29 -9.05 -11.37 11.42
C ILE A 29 -9.41 -10.68 10.09
N LEU A 30 -8.44 -10.14 9.39
CA LEU A 30 -8.68 -9.42 8.13
C LEU A 30 -9.20 -10.34 7.03
N LEU A 31 -8.72 -11.58 6.98
CA LEU A 31 -9.18 -12.57 6.01
C LEU A 31 -10.70 -12.79 6.08
N THR A 32 -11.26 -12.73 7.30
CA THR A 32 -12.70 -12.94 7.56
C THR A 32 -13.53 -11.66 7.63
N LYS A 33 -12.97 -10.55 8.15
CA LYS A 33 -13.72 -9.30 8.38
C LYS A 33 -13.73 -8.36 7.17
N CYS A 34 -12.69 -8.40 6.32
CA CYS A 34 -12.67 -7.51 5.18
C CYS A 34 -13.75 -7.88 4.15
N VAL A 35 -14.39 -6.86 3.59
CA VAL A 35 -15.40 -7.02 2.53
C VAL A 35 -14.70 -7.18 1.19
N TRP A 36 -14.14 -8.37 0.97
CA TRP A 36 -13.39 -8.70 -0.24
C TRP A 36 -14.26 -8.69 -1.49
N GLN A 37 -13.79 -8.01 -2.53
CA GLN A 37 -14.48 -7.93 -3.82
C GLN A 37 -13.51 -8.29 -4.95
N ARG A 38 -13.97 -9.15 -5.85
CA ARG A 38 -13.24 -9.41 -7.10
C ARG A 38 -13.76 -8.51 -8.19
N HIS A 39 -12.86 -7.72 -8.72
CA HIS A 39 -13.19 -6.78 -9.78
C HIS A 39 -12.86 -7.33 -11.17
N ARG A 40 -13.49 -6.75 -12.18
CA ARG A 40 -13.14 -6.97 -13.58
C ARG A 40 -12.40 -5.77 -14.12
N SER A 41 -11.33 -6.00 -14.88
CA SER A 41 -10.64 -4.96 -15.62
C SER A 41 -11.54 -4.34 -16.71
N SER A 42 -11.12 -3.21 -17.28
CA SER A 42 -11.80 -2.61 -18.42
C SER A 42 -11.96 -3.57 -19.61
N PHE A 43 -11.11 -4.57 -19.73
CA PHE A 43 -11.19 -5.63 -20.74
C PHE A 43 -12.04 -6.85 -20.28
N LYS A 44 -12.84 -6.71 -19.21
CA LYS A 44 -13.72 -7.75 -18.63
C LYS A 44 -13.03 -8.97 -18.05
N TYR A 45 -11.70 -9.02 -17.99
CA TYR A 45 -10.96 -10.07 -17.27
C TYR A 45 -11.01 -9.83 -15.77
N ALA A 46 -11.15 -10.90 -15.00
CA ALA A 46 -11.06 -10.81 -13.54
C ALA A 46 -9.69 -10.30 -13.14
N VAL A 47 -9.65 -9.28 -12.27
CA VAL A 47 -8.41 -8.83 -11.64
C VAL A 47 -7.87 -9.99 -10.80
N PRO A 48 -6.59 -10.39 -10.95
CA PRO A 48 -6.06 -11.58 -10.28
C PRO A 48 -5.69 -11.30 -8.82
N ARG A 49 -6.64 -10.84 -8.05
CA ARG A 49 -6.67 -10.65 -6.59
C ARG A 49 -8.05 -10.16 -6.16
N ASP A 50 -8.36 -10.26 -4.88
CA ASP A 50 -9.52 -9.62 -4.29
C ASP A 50 -9.08 -8.33 -3.57
N GLU A 51 -9.96 -7.33 -3.55
CA GLU A 51 -9.65 -6.00 -3.01
C GLU A 51 -10.72 -5.58 -2.02
N ALA A 52 -10.32 -4.82 -0.98
CA ALA A 52 -11.21 -4.07 -0.11
C ALA A 52 -10.60 -2.71 0.18
N TYR A 53 -11.40 -1.64 0.16
CA TYR A 53 -10.91 -0.28 0.34
C TYR A 53 -11.60 0.37 1.53
N TYR A 54 -10.82 0.83 2.51
CA TYR A 54 -11.30 1.48 3.72
C TYR A 54 -10.66 2.87 3.83
N GLY A 55 -11.40 3.82 4.41
CA GLY A 55 -10.86 5.17 4.56
C GLY A 55 -11.83 6.13 5.26
N ASP A 56 -11.34 7.34 5.46
CA ASP A 56 -12.15 8.44 5.97
C ASP A 56 -13.19 8.86 4.92
N PRO A 57 -14.34 9.41 5.32
CA PRO A 57 -15.32 9.93 4.37
C PRO A 57 -14.69 10.93 3.39
N GLY A 58 -14.99 10.79 2.11
CA GLY A 58 -14.47 11.68 1.06
C GLY A 58 -13.11 11.31 0.48
N THR A 59 -12.49 10.21 0.91
CA THR A 59 -11.24 9.70 0.33
C THR A 59 -11.47 8.85 -0.92
N ASN A 60 -12.39 9.27 -1.78
CA ASN A 60 -12.60 8.62 -3.06
C ASN A 60 -11.41 8.89 -3.98
N TYR A 61 -11.01 7.90 -4.78
CA TYR A 61 -10.01 8.10 -5.84
C TYR A 61 -10.32 7.23 -7.05
N THR A 62 -9.73 7.58 -8.18
CA THR A 62 -9.93 6.83 -9.42
C THR A 62 -8.65 6.14 -9.85
N TYR A 63 -8.69 4.81 -9.98
CA TYR A 63 -7.60 3.99 -10.51
C TYR A 63 -8.09 3.13 -11.67
N SER A 64 -7.36 3.12 -12.76
CA SER A 64 -7.69 2.32 -13.95
C SER A 64 -9.14 2.50 -14.44
N ARG A 65 -9.65 3.74 -14.45
CA ARG A 65 -11.02 4.14 -14.82
C ARG A 65 -12.11 3.62 -13.87
N ARG A 66 -11.74 3.25 -12.68
CA ARG A 66 -12.67 2.81 -11.64
C ARG A 66 -12.58 3.71 -10.43
N GLU A 67 -13.72 4.17 -9.95
CA GLU A 67 -13.84 4.89 -8.68
C GLU A 67 -13.80 3.89 -7.51
N TYR A 68 -12.93 4.16 -6.55
CA TYR A 68 -12.88 3.50 -5.25
C TYR A 68 -13.56 4.40 -4.22
N LYS A 69 -14.62 3.89 -3.60
CA LYS A 69 -15.31 4.54 -2.48
C LYS A 69 -14.94 3.83 -1.19
N PRO A 70 -14.51 4.55 -0.15
CA PRO A 70 -14.06 3.90 1.07
C PRO A 70 -15.23 3.28 1.84
N LEU A 71 -14.99 2.09 2.36
CA LEU A 71 -15.77 1.53 3.45
C LEU A 71 -15.33 2.19 4.77
N THR A 72 -16.22 2.20 5.75
CA THR A 72 -15.89 2.65 7.11
C THR A 72 -14.79 1.77 7.70
N TRP A 73 -13.80 2.40 8.32
CA TRP A 73 -12.72 1.71 9.00
C TRP A 73 -13.22 0.64 9.97
N ILE A 74 -12.57 -0.51 9.96
CA ILE A 74 -12.69 -1.50 11.03
C ILE A 74 -11.62 -1.23 12.10
N PRO A 75 -11.87 -1.56 13.38
CA PRO A 75 -10.97 -1.22 14.49
C PRO A 75 -9.53 -1.70 14.30
N GLU A 76 -9.35 -2.89 13.72
CA GLU A 76 -8.03 -3.47 13.48
C GLU A 76 -7.20 -2.67 12.47
N LEU A 77 -7.84 -2.16 11.41
CA LEU A 77 -7.17 -1.32 10.43
C LEU A 77 -6.85 0.07 11.00
N LEU A 78 -7.72 0.64 11.85
CA LEU A 78 -7.45 1.89 12.55
C LEU A 78 -6.26 1.77 13.51
N SER A 79 -6.22 0.69 14.30
CA SER A 79 -5.10 0.41 15.20
C SER A 79 -3.79 0.27 14.43
N LEU A 80 -3.81 -0.49 13.34
CA LEU A 80 -2.63 -0.66 12.49
C LEU A 80 -2.21 0.66 11.83
N ARG A 81 -3.15 1.48 11.36
CA ARG A 81 -2.88 2.81 10.80
C ARG A 81 -2.05 3.66 11.76
N THR A 82 -2.50 3.80 13.00
CA THR A 82 -1.79 4.57 14.03
C THR A 82 -0.36 4.07 14.23
N ARG A 83 -0.17 2.75 14.23
CA ARG A 83 1.15 2.16 14.37
C ARG A 83 2.05 2.40 13.15
N VAL A 84 1.50 2.31 11.94
CA VAL A 84 2.22 2.62 10.69
C VAL A 84 2.60 4.09 10.64
N GLU A 85 1.71 5.00 11.04
CA GLU A 85 1.99 6.44 11.15
C GLU A 85 3.16 6.72 12.09
N GLY A 86 3.14 6.10 13.28
CA GLY A 86 4.22 6.23 14.26
C GLY A 86 5.56 5.66 13.79
N ALA A 87 5.54 4.68 12.88
CA ALA A 87 6.75 4.09 12.29
C ALA A 87 7.24 4.81 11.02
N THR A 88 6.40 5.66 10.40
CA THR A 88 6.76 6.39 9.18
C THR A 88 7.76 7.50 9.52
N PRO A 89 9.00 7.48 8.96
CA PRO A 89 10.00 8.48 9.28
C PRO A 89 9.56 9.89 8.87
N THR A 90 9.71 10.86 9.77
CA THR A 90 9.41 12.28 9.47
C THR A 90 10.18 12.80 8.27
N ILE A 91 11.41 12.30 8.05
CA ILE A 91 12.25 12.65 6.91
C ILE A 91 11.58 12.35 5.57
N ALA A 92 10.73 11.30 5.50
CA ALA A 92 9.96 10.94 4.30
C ALA A 92 9.05 12.07 3.80
N TYR A 93 8.66 12.97 4.68
CA TYR A 93 7.87 14.16 4.35
C TYR A 93 8.75 15.41 4.18
N SER A 94 9.75 15.58 5.06
CA SER A 94 10.58 16.80 5.07
C SER A 94 11.46 16.91 3.82
N ASN A 95 11.92 15.80 3.25
CA ASN A 95 12.63 15.77 1.97
C ASN A 95 11.78 16.30 0.79
N LEU A 96 10.45 16.32 0.96
CA LEU A 96 9.50 16.86 -0.01
C LEU A 96 9.03 18.29 0.33
N GLY A 97 9.54 18.86 1.41
CA GLY A 97 9.06 20.15 1.95
C GLY A 97 7.64 20.06 2.54
N LEU A 98 7.18 18.86 2.89
CA LEU A 98 5.86 18.61 3.44
C LEU A 98 5.92 18.42 4.96
N LYS A 99 4.84 18.76 5.63
CA LYS A 99 4.61 18.33 7.02
C LYS A 99 4.13 16.87 7.03
N PRO A 100 4.45 16.08 8.07
CA PRO A 100 3.87 14.75 8.24
C PRO A 100 2.34 14.81 8.17
N ARG A 101 1.77 13.92 7.35
CA ARG A 101 0.32 13.75 7.21
C ARG A 101 -0.01 12.32 7.57
N GLY A 102 -1.08 12.11 8.32
CA GLY A 102 -1.59 10.77 8.60
C GLY A 102 -2.12 10.10 7.34
N TYR A 103 -2.21 8.78 7.38
CA TYR A 103 -2.87 8.01 6.34
C TYR A 103 -4.38 8.06 6.57
N ASN A 104 -5.15 8.43 5.56
CA ASN A 104 -6.61 8.50 5.65
C ASN A 104 -7.34 7.42 4.84
N ALA A 105 -6.59 6.52 4.19
CA ALA A 105 -7.15 5.41 3.44
C ALA A 105 -6.18 4.21 3.40
N VAL A 106 -6.75 3.01 3.21
CA VAL A 106 -6.01 1.77 2.99
C VAL A 106 -6.67 0.93 1.92
N LEU A 107 -5.89 0.53 0.91
CA LEU A 107 -6.26 -0.51 -0.04
C LEU A 107 -5.72 -1.85 0.45
N CYS A 108 -6.63 -2.77 0.72
CA CYS A 108 -6.33 -4.15 1.07
C CYS A 108 -6.37 -5.01 -0.19
N ASN A 109 -5.30 -5.75 -0.47
CA ASN A 109 -5.22 -6.70 -1.58
C ASN A 109 -5.04 -8.10 -1.02
N LEU A 110 -5.95 -9.03 -1.36
CA LEU A 110 -5.85 -10.45 -1.04
C LEU A 110 -5.39 -11.21 -2.28
N TYR A 111 -4.17 -11.73 -2.22
CA TYR A 111 -3.62 -12.72 -3.14
C TYR A 111 -3.89 -14.10 -2.54
N ARG A 112 -4.79 -14.88 -3.14
CA ARG A 112 -5.23 -16.18 -2.59
C ARG A 112 -4.16 -17.26 -2.67
N ASN A 113 -3.29 -17.13 -3.68
CA ASN A 113 -2.12 -17.97 -3.91
C ASN A 113 -1.19 -17.27 -4.90
N GLY A 114 -0.15 -17.96 -5.35
CA GLY A 114 0.84 -17.45 -6.28
C GLY A 114 0.35 -17.16 -7.70
N ASN A 115 -0.84 -17.60 -8.10
CA ASN A 115 -1.43 -17.23 -9.39
C ASN A 115 -2.03 -15.84 -9.39
N ASP A 116 -2.35 -15.28 -8.20
CA ASP A 116 -2.77 -13.90 -8.05
C ASP A 116 -1.55 -12.97 -8.10
N SER A 117 -1.74 -11.77 -8.67
CA SER A 117 -0.64 -10.84 -8.98
C SER A 117 -1.14 -9.42 -9.12
N VAL A 118 -0.22 -8.47 -9.09
CA VAL A 118 -0.42 -7.12 -9.61
C VAL A 118 0.69 -6.82 -10.61
N GLY A 119 0.31 -6.37 -11.79
CA GLY A 119 1.25 -6.00 -12.85
C GLY A 119 2.03 -4.73 -12.52
N LEU A 120 3.01 -4.43 -13.35
CA LEU A 120 3.89 -3.29 -13.19
C LEU A 120 3.12 -1.96 -13.25
N HIS A 121 3.08 -1.21 -12.14
CA HIS A 121 2.37 0.07 -11.99
C HIS A 121 3.11 1.00 -11.03
N ALA A 122 2.67 2.23 -10.96
CA ALA A 122 3.01 3.18 -9.91
C ALA A 122 1.71 3.68 -9.28
N ASP A 123 1.73 3.97 -7.99
CA ASP A 123 0.65 4.63 -7.26
C ASP A 123 0.88 6.15 -7.38
N ALA A 124 0.51 6.74 -8.51
CA ALA A 124 0.82 8.12 -8.86
C ALA A 124 -0.42 8.89 -9.36
N GLU A 125 -1.61 8.49 -8.91
CA GLU A 125 -2.84 9.21 -9.15
C GLU A 125 -2.77 10.61 -8.53
N PRO A 126 -3.38 11.63 -9.18
CA PRO A 126 -3.29 13.02 -8.71
C PRO A 126 -3.74 13.24 -7.27
N GLU A 127 -4.65 12.41 -6.79
CA GLU A 127 -5.20 12.47 -5.43
C GLU A 127 -4.30 11.84 -4.39
N MET A 128 -3.26 11.08 -4.80
CA MET A 128 -2.42 10.35 -3.86
C MET A 128 -1.27 11.18 -3.31
N GLY A 129 -1.12 11.18 -2.00
CA GLY A 129 0.06 11.70 -1.34
C GLY A 129 1.32 10.89 -1.69
N PRO A 130 2.50 11.51 -1.60
CA PRO A 130 3.75 10.93 -2.08
C PRO A 130 4.38 9.88 -1.14
N VAL A 131 3.82 9.69 0.06
CA VAL A 131 4.30 8.72 1.04
C VAL A 131 3.28 7.59 1.17
N ILE A 132 3.70 6.40 0.82
CA ILE A 132 2.87 5.20 0.75
C ILE A 132 3.49 4.11 1.62
N ALA A 133 2.74 3.57 2.56
CA ALA A 133 3.19 2.51 3.45
C ALA A 133 2.47 1.20 3.16
N SER A 134 3.23 0.11 3.03
CA SER A 134 2.75 -1.21 2.65
C SER A 134 3.08 -2.23 3.73
N VAL A 135 2.07 -2.83 4.36
CA VAL A 135 2.22 -3.93 5.33
C VAL A 135 1.89 -5.25 4.66
N SER A 136 2.77 -6.25 4.82
CA SER A 136 2.62 -7.60 4.25
C SER A 136 2.23 -8.60 5.33
N LEU A 137 1.18 -9.38 5.09
CA LEU A 137 0.69 -10.43 6.00
C LEU A 137 0.49 -11.74 5.22
N GLY A 138 0.80 -12.88 5.84
CA GLY A 138 0.64 -14.20 5.24
C GLY A 138 1.85 -14.64 4.42
N ALA A 139 1.64 -15.27 3.26
CA ALA A 139 2.73 -15.81 2.44
C ALA A 139 3.67 -14.72 1.95
N GLU A 140 4.97 -15.01 1.99
CA GLU A 140 5.98 -14.15 1.38
C GLU A 140 5.84 -14.17 -0.14
N ARG A 141 5.81 -13.00 -0.75
CA ARG A 141 5.70 -12.82 -2.19
C ARG A 141 6.82 -11.91 -2.70
N LEU A 142 7.35 -12.27 -3.84
CA LEU A 142 8.30 -11.41 -4.53
C LEU A 142 7.68 -10.06 -4.85
N PHE A 143 8.37 -9.00 -4.45
CA PHE A 143 8.07 -7.61 -4.77
C PHE A 143 9.23 -7.05 -5.58
N ARG A 144 8.94 -6.47 -6.74
CA ARG A 144 9.98 -5.88 -7.60
C ARG A 144 9.71 -4.40 -7.83
N ILE A 145 10.77 -3.63 -7.83
CA ILE A 145 10.78 -2.23 -8.27
C ILE A 145 11.65 -2.15 -9.52
N LYS A 146 11.12 -1.54 -10.56
CA LYS A 146 11.80 -1.37 -11.85
C LYS A 146 11.87 0.10 -12.23
N GLY A 147 13.03 0.51 -12.72
CA GLY A 147 13.22 1.83 -13.30
C GLY A 147 12.51 2.00 -14.64
N LYS A 148 12.55 3.22 -15.18
CA LYS A 148 11.92 3.58 -16.48
C LYS A 148 12.41 2.75 -17.66
N THR A 149 13.66 2.28 -17.61
CA THR A 149 14.25 1.39 -18.64
C THR A 149 13.82 -0.07 -18.50
N GLY A 150 13.07 -0.41 -17.46
CA GLY A 150 12.67 -1.80 -17.14
C GLY A 150 13.70 -2.56 -16.31
N ALA A 151 14.89 -1.96 -16.04
CA ALA A 151 15.89 -2.57 -15.16
C ALA A 151 15.32 -2.74 -13.74
N VAL A 152 15.61 -3.91 -13.15
CA VAL A 152 15.22 -4.22 -11.76
C VAL A 152 16.15 -3.46 -10.82
N ALA A 153 15.59 -2.52 -10.04
CA ALA A 153 16.31 -1.76 -9.03
C ALA A 153 16.22 -2.41 -7.65
N PHE A 154 15.14 -3.17 -7.39
CA PHE A 154 14.93 -3.93 -6.16
C PHE A 154 14.11 -5.18 -6.45
N ALA A 155 14.45 -6.28 -5.81
CA ALA A 155 13.67 -7.52 -5.88
C ALA A 155 13.88 -8.32 -4.59
N GLU A 156 12.82 -8.46 -3.81
CA GLU A 156 12.86 -9.21 -2.56
C GLU A 156 11.49 -9.80 -2.23
N ARG A 157 11.48 -10.92 -1.50
CA ARG A 157 10.27 -11.46 -0.89
C ARG A 157 9.96 -10.68 0.37
N LEU A 158 8.79 -10.03 0.42
CA LEU A 158 8.37 -9.28 1.59
C LEU A 158 7.78 -10.24 2.63
N PRO A 159 8.42 -10.36 3.81
CA PRO A 159 8.03 -11.32 4.83
C PRO A 159 6.74 -10.93 5.55
N HIS A 160 6.18 -11.92 6.22
CA HIS A 160 5.03 -11.77 7.10
C HIS A 160 5.30 -10.77 8.23
N GLY A 161 4.44 -9.74 8.37
CA GLY A 161 4.60 -8.68 9.36
C GLY A 161 5.57 -7.58 8.97
N SER A 162 6.05 -7.52 7.73
CA SER A 162 6.95 -6.45 7.27
C SER A 162 6.21 -5.17 6.90
N LEU A 163 6.91 -4.04 7.02
CA LEU A 163 6.49 -2.70 6.57
C LEU A 163 7.48 -2.19 5.53
N PHE A 164 6.96 -1.78 4.38
CA PHE A 164 7.72 -1.21 3.27
C PHE A 164 7.13 0.16 2.91
N ILE A 165 7.94 1.23 2.99
CA ILE A 165 7.48 2.60 2.74
C ILE A 165 8.19 3.14 1.50
N MET A 166 7.40 3.64 0.56
CA MET A 166 7.86 4.35 -0.63
C MET A 166 7.54 5.83 -0.49
N ALA A 167 8.54 6.68 -0.61
CA ALA A 167 8.43 8.13 -0.43
C ALA A 167 9.14 8.89 -1.56
N GLY A 168 9.18 10.19 -1.45
CA GLY A 168 9.90 11.07 -2.37
C GLY A 168 9.43 10.94 -3.81
N ASN A 169 10.37 10.80 -4.71
CA ASN A 169 10.12 10.63 -6.14
C ASN A 169 9.98 9.16 -6.57
N THR A 170 9.84 8.22 -5.63
CA THR A 170 9.79 6.79 -5.93
C THR A 170 8.70 6.46 -6.93
N GLN A 171 7.48 6.96 -6.74
CA GLN A 171 6.36 6.70 -7.67
C GLN A 171 6.50 7.39 -9.03
N LYS A 172 7.28 8.48 -9.12
CA LYS A 172 7.58 9.18 -10.39
C LYS A 172 8.64 8.47 -11.21
N ASN A 173 9.63 7.86 -10.53
CA ASN A 173 10.82 7.32 -11.18
C ASN A 173 10.75 5.81 -11.40
N PHE A 174 9.92 5.11 -10.63
CA PHE A 174 9.87 3.66 -10.61
C PHE A 174 8.43 3.15 -10.69
N LYS A 175 8.33 1.91 -11.13
CA LYS A 175 7.11 1.10 -11.05
C LYS A 175 7.38 -0.13 -10.21
N HIS A 176 6.35 -0.70 -9.63
CA HIS A 176 6.46 -1.91 -8.82
C HIS A 176 5.41 -2.95 -9.20
N GLU A 177 5.68 -4.19 -8.85
CA GLU A 177 4.82 -5.34 -9.15
C GLU A 177 4.93 -6.43 -8.08
N VAL A 178 3.88 -7.25 -7.99
CA VAL A 178 3.91 -8.57 -7.37
C VAL A 178 3.65 -9.58 -8.49
N PRO A 179 4.69 -10.24 -9.03
CA PRO A 179 4.54 -11.16 -10.14
C PRO A 179 3.83 -12.45 -9.71
N LYS A 180 3.38 -13.25 -10.68
CA LYS A 180 2.91 -14.61 -10.41
C LYS A 180 4.05 -15.48 -9.92
N GLU A 181 3.77 -16.32 -8.94
CA GLU A 181 4.66 -17.33 -8.36
C GLU A 181 3.83 -18.60 -8.10
N PRO A 182 3.55 -19.43 -9.13
CA PRO A 182 2.61 -20.55 -9.04
C PRO A 182 2.89 -21.54 -7.91
N ASP A 183 4.15 -21.62 -7.48
CA ASP A 183 4.57 -22.53 -6.39
C ASP A 183 4.15 -22.03 -4.99
N VAL A 184 3.68 -20.78 -4.86
CA VAL A 184 3.19 -20.25 -3.60
C VAL A 184 1.72 -20.62 -3.42
N ALA A 185 1.44 -21.59 -2.58
CA ALA A 185 0.09 -22.10 -2.35
C ALA A 185 -0.73 -21.26 -1.36
N LEU A 186 -0.07 -20.58 -0.42
CA LEU A 186 -0.71 -19.87 0.70
C LEU A 186 -1.09 -18.45 0.34
N PRO A 187 -2.14 -17.90 1.00
CA PRO A 187 -2.60 -16.53 0.75
C PRO A 187 -1.71 -15.46 1.39
N ARG A 188 -1.73 -14.26 0.78
CA ARG A 188 -1.11 -13.04 1.28
C ARG A 188 -2.12 -11.90 1.28
N ILE A 189 -2.13 -11.11 2.33
CA ILE A 189 -2.80 -9.81 2.37
C ILE A 189 -1.72 -8.72 2.31
N ASN A 190 -1.92 -7.74 1.45
CA ASN A 190 -1.13 -6.51 1.41
C ASN A 190 -2.03 -5.33 1.76
N LEU A 191 -1.59 -4.50 2.70
CA LEU A 191 -2.30 -3.32 3.17
C LEU A 191 -1.52 -2.09 2.73
N THR A 192 -2.03 -1.33 1.77
CA THR A 192 -1.38 -0.13 1.25
C THR A 192 -2.05 1.11 1.82
N PHE A 193 -1.43 1.70 2.84
CA PHE A 193 -1.87 2.94 3.48
C PHE A 193 -1.44 4.14 2.66
N ARG A 194 -2.37 5.08 2.47
CA ARG A 194 -2.20 6.27 1.62
C ARG A 194 -2.85 7.49 2.27
N HIS A 195 -2.34 8.66 1.95
CA HIS A 195 -3.07 9.90 2.12
C HIS A 195 -3.75 10.25 0.80
N ILE A 196 -5.06 10.38 0.80
CA ILE A 196 -5.86 10.80 -0.36
C ILE A 196 -6.27 12.26 -0.13
N GLU A 197 -5.91 13.13 -1.07
CA GLU A 197 -6.33 14.53 -1.06
C GLU A 197 -7.83 14.61 -1.35
N HIS A 198 -8.56 15.35 -0.52
CA HIS A 198 -9.98 15.54 -0.75
C HIS A 198 -10.23 16.34 -2.02
N GLN A 199 -10.96 15.81 -2.97
CA GLN A 199 -11.42 16.59 -4.13
C GLN A 199 -12.48 17.58 -3.67
N GLY A 200 -12.14 18.88 -3.69
CA GLY A 200 -13.12 19.96 -3.59
C GLY A 200 -13.19 20.74 -2.28
N ILE A 201 -12.28 20.58 -1.34
CA ILE A 201 -12.11 21.50 -0.22
C ILE A 201 -10.74 22.19 -0.38
N PRO A 202 -10.67 23.50 -0.67
CA PRO A 202 -9.41 24.22 -0.66
C PRO A 202 -8.76 24.06 0.73
N THR A 203 -7.50 23.67 0.76
CA THR A 203 -6.71 23.38 1.98
C THR A 203 -6.43 24.63 2.85
N ASP A 204 -6.88 25.79 2.43
CA ASP A 204 -6.62 27.10 3.06
C ASP A 204 -7.61 27.47 4.17
N LYS A 205 -8.58 26.60 4.52
CA LYS A 205 -9.60 26.91 5.53
C LYS A 205 -9.44 26.23 6.89
N PHE A 206 -8.37 25.50 7.11
CA PHE A 206 -8.00 25.06 8.46
C PHE A 206 -6.81 25.90 8.96
N GLY A 207 -7.12 27.20 9.14
CA GLY A 207 -6.30 28.07 9.93
C GLY A 207 -6.34 27.59 11.38
N ASP A 208 -5.16 27.64 11.98
CA ASP A 208 -4.83 27.66 13.40
C ASP A 208 -5.98 27.49 14.42
N PHE A 209 -6.00 26.30 15.05
CA PHE A 209 -6.49 26.12 16.41
C PHE A 209 -5.46 25.35 17.22
#